data_2776e63c789a3c8c821b16db71a7af2f
#
_entry.id   2776e63c789a3c8c821b16db71a7af2f
#
_cell.length_a   1.000
_cell.length_b   1.000
_cell.length_c   1.000
_cell.angle_alpha   90.00
_cell.angle_beta   90.00
_cell.angle_gamma   90.00
#
_symmetry.space_group_name_H-M   'P 1'
#
loop_
_entity.id
_entity.type
_entity.pdbx_description
1 polymer ?
#
loop_
_entity_poly.entity_id
_entity_poly.type
_entity_poly.pdbx_seq_one_letter_code
_entity_poly.pdbx_strand_id
1 'polypeptide(L)' 'MMYMAMTVAKYIVSKCTREHTPVSNLQLQKILYFVQKESLLYDDEPIFVDEIEAWQFGPVVPNVYFHFSGFGAM' A
#
# COMPACT_ATOMS: atom_id res chain seq x y z
N MET A 1 8.29 13.90 -5.85
CA MET A 1 7.93 14.08 -4.43
C MET A 1 7.59 12.73 -3.81
N MET A 2 8.14 12.43 -2.64
CA MET A 2 7.87 11.17 -1.96
C MET A 2 6.89 11.36 -0.79
N TYR A 3 6.05 10.38 -0.61
CA TYR A 3 5.06 10.37 0.47
C TYR A 3 5.44 9.31 1.50
N MET A 4 4.74 9.29 2.61
CA MET A 4 4.75 8.15 3.51
C MET A 4 3.80 7.10 2.93
N ALA A 5 4.15 5.82 3.09
CA ALA A 5 3.29 4.76 2.58
C ALA A 5 1.88 4.82 3.18
N MET A 6 1.77 5.25 4.44
CA MET A 6 0.47 5.41 5.10
C MET A 6 -0.42 6.40 4.36
N THR A 7 0.15 7.50 3.86
CA THR A 7 -0.59 8.50 3.10
C THR A 7 -1.14 7.90 1.81
N VAL A 8 -0.29 7.17 1.09
CA VAL A 8 -0.69 6.50 -0.15
C VAL A 8 -1.76 5.45 0.13
N ALA A 9 -1.57 4.67 1.20
CA ALA A 9 -2.51 3.62 1.59
C ALA A 9 -3.90 4.18 1.90
N LYS A 10 -3.94 5.26 2.67
CA LYS A 10 -5.22 5.90 3.02
C LYS A 10 -5.95 6.43 1.79
N TYR A 11 -5.20 6.97 0.84
CA TYR A 11 -5.78 7.40 -0.42
C TYR A 11 -6.39 6.23 -1.19
N ILE A 12 -5.65 5.12 -1.28
CA ILE A 12 -6.12 3.93 -1.99
C ILE A 12 -7.38 3.37 -1.35
N VAL A 13 -7.38 3.21 -0.02
CA VAL A 13 -8.53 2.69 0.71
C VAL A 13 -9.75 3.59 0.52
N SER A 14 -9.55 4.90 0.65
CA SER A 14 -10.62 5.87 0.47
C SER A 14 -11.21 5.82 -0.93
N LYS A 15 -10.34 5.75 -1.95
CA LYS A 15 -10.79 5.69 -3.34
C LYS A 15 -11.56 4.41 -3.63
N CYS A 16 -11.04 3.27 -3.18
CA CYS A 16 -11.70 1.99 -3.39
C CYS A 16 -13.05 1.93 -2.69
N THR A 17 -13.14 2.50 -1.49
CA THR A 17 -14.40 2.55 -0.75
C THR A 17 -15.43 3.41 -1.49
N ARG A 18 -15.01 4.56 -2.00
CA ARG A 18 -15.91 5.44 -2.77
C ARG A 18 -16.40 4.78 -4.05
N GLU A 19 -15.59 3.93 -4.64
CA GLU A 19 -15.96 3.21 -5.87
C GLU A 19 -16.68 1.89 -5.61
N HIS A 20 -17.02 1.62 -4.36
CA HIS A 20 -17.68 0.39 -3.93
C HIS A 20 -16.90 -0.88 -4.25
N THR A 21 -15.57 -0.77 -4.23
CA THR A 21 -14.67 -1.91 -4.44
C THR A 21 -13.67 -1.97 -3.28
N PRO A 22 -14.14 -2.23 -2.05
CA PRO A 22 -13.22 -2.27 -0.90
C PRO A 22 -12.16 -3.35 -1.07
N VAL A 23 -10.98 -3.07 -0.53
CA VAL A 23 -9.85 -4.00 -0.63
C VAL A 23 -9.52 -4.58 0.75
N SER A 24 -9.04 -5.82 0.74
CA SER A 24 -8.51 -6.43 1.97
C SER A 24 -7.13 -5.86 2.26
N ASN A 25 -6.64 -6.09 3.48
CA ASN A 25 -5.29 -5.66 3.83
C ASN A 25 -4.23 -6.26 2.91
N LEU A 26 -4.37 -7.55 2.58
CA LEU A 26 -3.41 -8.20 1.68
C LEU A 26 -3.45 -7.62 0.28
N GLN A 27 -4.64 -7.29 -0.21
CA GLN A 27 -4.78 -6.63 -1.51
C GLN A 27 -4.14 -5.24 -1.49
N LEU A 28 -4.34 -4.50 -0.40
CA LEU A 28 -3.73 -3.18 -0.22
C LEU A 28 -2.21 -3.28 -0.29
N GLN A 29 -1.62 -4.27 0.38
CA GLN A 29 -0.17 -4.45 0.37
C GLN A 29 0.34 -4.72 -1.05
N LYS A 30 -0.38 -5.51 -1.82
CA LYS A 30 -0.02 -5.79 -3.21
C LYS A 30 -0.12 -4.56 -4.09
N ILE A 31 -1.12 -3.73 -3.87
CA ILE A 31 -1.27 -2.47 -4.60
C ILE A 31 -0.11 -1.53 -4.26
N LEU A 32 0.26 -1.43 -2.99
CA LEU A 32 1.39 -0.60 -2.57
C LEU A 32 2.68 -1.05 -3.23
N TYR A 33 2.92 -2.35 -3.25
CA TYR A 33 4.09 -2.91 -3.92
C TYR A 33 4.09 -2.56 -5.40
N PHE A 34 2.95 -2.72 -6.05
CA PHE A 34 2.81 -2.47 -7.48
C PHE A 34 3.09 -1.00 -7.81
N VAL A 35 2.47 -0.06 -7.07
CA VAL A 35 2.68 1.36 -7.37
C VAL A 35 4.11 1.79 -7.10
N GLN A 36 4.76 1.24 -6.07
CA GLN A 36 6.16 1.54 -5.79
C GLN A 36 7.06 1.05 -6.92
N LYS A 37 6.83 -0.19 -7.36
CA LYS A 37 7.58 -0.79 -8.45
C LYS A 37 7.42 -0.02 -9.74
N GLU A 38 6.20 0.36 -10.09
CA GLU A 38 5.92 1.12 -11.32
C GLU A 38 6.58 2.49 -11.27
N SER A 39 6.53 3.16 -10.12
CA SER A 39 7.16 4.46 -9.97
C SER A 39 8.67 4.37 -10.16
N LEU A 40 9.31 3.34 -9.60
CA LEU A 40 10.75 3.13 -9.77
C LEU A 40 11.11 2.81 -11.22
N LEU A 41 10.29 2.02 -11.90
CA LEU A 41 10.55 1.62 -13.29
C LEU A 41 10.38 2.76 -14.29
N TYR A 42 9.35 3.57 -14.12
CA TYR A 42 9.01 4.57 -15.12
C TYR A 42 9.46 5.99 -14.78
N ASP A 43 9.53 6.31 -13.49
CA ASP A 43 9.89 7.65 -13.05
C ASP A 43 11.26 7.72 -12.36
N ASP A 44 11.92 6.59 -12.17
CA ASP A 44 13.20 6.49 -11.47
C ASP A 44 13.13 6.99 -10.03
N GLU A 45 11.93 7.07 -9.46
CA GLU A 45 11.74 7.57 -8.10
C GLU A 45 10.71 6.73 -7.37
N PRO A 46 10.92 6.45 -6.07
CA PRO A 46 9.88 5.82 -5.27
C PRO A 46 8.74 6.79 -5.00
N ILE A 47 7.51 6.29 -4.89
CA ILE A 47 6.36 7.12 -4.54
C ILE A 47 6.25 7.30 -3.02
N PHE A 48 6.76 6.35 -2.25
CA PHE A 48 6.82 6.49 -0.80
C PHE A 48 8.18 6.07 -0.26
N VAL A 49 8.51 6.55 0.95
CA VAL A 49 9.84 6.36 1.55
C VAL A 49 9.98 5.06 2.33
N ASP A 50 8.86 4.46 2.74
CA ASP A 50 8.87 3.25 3.58
C ASP A 50 9.46 2.06 2.85
N GLU A 51 10.14 1.20 3.60
CA GLU A 51 10.68 -0.04 3.04
C GLU A 51 9.59 -1.09 2.94
N ILE A 52 9.71 -1.93 1.93
CA ILE A 52 8.84 -3.08 1.72
C ILE A 52 9.60 -4.31 2.20
N GLU A 53 8.97 -5.11 3.07
CA GLU A 53 9.56 -6.34 3.58
C GLU A 53 8.96 -7.55 2.88
N ALA A 54 9.77 -8.59 2.73
CA ALA A 54 9.31 -9.84 2.15
C ALA A 54 8.78 -10.73 3.28
N TRP A 55 7.46 -10.83 3.38
CA TRP A 55 6.80 -11.69 4.36
C TRP A 55 6.33 -12.97 3.67
N GLN A 56 5.91 -13.94 4.47
CA GLN A 56 5.53 -15.27 3.98
C GLN A 56 4.48 -15.21 2.86
N PHE A 57 3.54 -14.29 2.94
CA PHE A 57 2.46 -14.18 1.96
C PHE A 57 2.69 -13.07 0.93
N GLY A 58 3.91 -12.53 0.86
CA GLY A 58 4.27 -11.54 -0.15
C GLY A 58 4.85 -10.27 0.44
N PRO A 59 5.10 -9.26 -0.41
CA PRO A 59 5.68 -7.99 0.04
C PRO A 59 4.69 -7.19 0.89
N VAL A 60 5.18 -6.58 1.96
CA VAL A 60 4.38 -5.86 2.94
C VAL A 60 5.09 -4.59 3.38
N VAL A 61 4.34 -3.51 3.56
CA VAL A 61 4.79 -2.33 4.30
C VAL A 61 4.27 -2.50 5.73
N PRO A 62 5.13 -2.86 6.70
CA PRO A 62 4.68 -3.27 8.04
C PRO A 62 3.80 -2.25 8.75
N ASN A 63 4.18 -0.98 8.73
CA ASN A 63 3.40 0.11 9.32
C ASN A 63 1.96 0.10 8.87
N VAL A 64 1.78 -0.01 7.55
CA VAL A 64 0.45 0.02 6.93
C VAL A 64 -0.30 -1.24 7.29
N TYR A 65 0.38 -2.38 7.21
CA TYR A 65 -0.25 -3.66 7.52
C TYR A 65 -0.82 -3.66 8.94
N PHE A 66 -0.01 -3.24 9.92
CA PHE A 66 -0.45 -3.24 11.31
C PHE A 66 -1.54 -2.21 11.59
N HIS A 67 -1.48 -1.07 10.93
CA HIS A 67 -2.51 -0.04 11.08
C HIS A 67 -3.88 -0.58 10.67
N PHE A 68 -3.95 -1.21 9.50
CA PHE A 68 -5.23 -1.69 8.98
C PHE A 68 -5.65 -3.05 9.53
N SER A 69 -4.74 -3.80 10.15
CA SER A 69 -5.08 -5.06 10.80
C SER A 69 -6.07 -4.88 11.95
N GLY A 70 -5.99 -3.73 12.62
CA GLY A 70 -6.88 -3.43 13.73
C GLY A 70 -8.33 -3.21 13.33
N PHE A 71 -8.59 -3.05 12.04
CA PHE A 71 -9.93 -2.82 11.53
C PHE A 71 -10.56 -4.08 10.92
N GLY A 72 -9.86 -5.21 10.99
CA GLY A 72 -10.36 -6.46 10.40
C GLY A 72 -10.31 -6.40 8.88
N ALA A 73 -11.27 -7.04 8.23
CA ALA A 73 -11.38 -6.99 6.78
C ALA A 73 -11.80 -5.57 6.36
N MET A 74 -11.11 -5.04 5.41
CA MET A 74 -11.42 -3.71 4.92
C MET A 74 -12.40 -3.76 3.77
#